data_4788f0d0960c14463188bf2d62e9a2e4
#
_entry.id   4788f0d0960c14463188bf2d62e9a2e4
#
_cell.length_a   1.000
_cell.length_b   1.000
_cell.length_c   1.000
_cell.angle_alpha   90.00
_cell.angle_beta   90.00
_cell.angle_gamma   90.00
#
_symmetry.space_group_name_H-M   'P 1'
#
loop_
_entity.id
_entity.type
_entity.pdbx_description
1 polymer ?
#
loop_
_entity_poly.entity_id
_entity_poly.type
_entity_poly.pdbx_seq_one_letter_code
_entity_poly.pdbx_strand_id
1 'polypeptide(L)'
;IVRNPKVFLMDEPLSNLDAKLRVQMRVEISKLHQRLQTTIIYVTHDQTEAMTLGTRIVVLKDGIIQQVDTPQNLYNTPNNIFVAGFIGSPQMNLIDAEVKANGSQVDLVLSDTVTITLPAEKSKKLIDGNYVGKTVVVGIRPEDVKDDAEFIAKNADSKFTATVKVYELLGAEVNLHYEIADTTCTAKV
;
A
#
# COMPACT_ATOMS: atom_id res chain seq x y z
N ILE A 1 6.51 -22.93 -24.76
CA ILE A 1 6.38 -22.02 -25.90
C ILE A 1 6.28 -22.78 -27.20
N VAL A 2 7.02 -23.91 -27.35
CA VAL A 2 7.10 -24.70 -28.59
C VAL A 2 5.73 -25.26 -29.05
N ARG A 3 4.77 -25.45 -28.16
CA ARG A 3 3.46 -26.08 -28.44
C ARG A 3 2.30 -25.09 -28.61
N ASN A 4 2.53 -23.78 -28.64
CA ASN A 4 1.49 -22.74 -28.68
C ASN A 4 0.26 -23.07 -27.80
N PRO A 5 0.43 -23.25 -26.48
CA PRO A 5 -0.67 -23.57 -25.59
C PRO A 5 -1.66 -22.43 -25.48
N LYS A 6 -2.93 -22.75 -25.20
CA LYS A 6 -3.98 -21.74 -24.95
C LYS A 6 -3.81 -21.02 -23.60
N VAL A 7 -3.13 -21.65 -22.65
CA VAL A 7 -2.87 -21.12 -21.28
C VAL A 7 -1.46 -21.52 -20.86
N PHE A 8 -0.72 -20.59 -20.28
CA PHE A 8 0.53 -20.85 -19.58
C PHE A 8 0.29 -20.85 -18.08
N LEU A 9 0.85 -21.83 -17.39
CA LEU A 9 0.91 -21.89 -15.93
C LEU A 9 2.37 -21.70 -15.51
N MET A 10 2.63 -20.68 -14.72
CA MET A 10 3.97 -20.36 -14.20
C MET A 10 3.90 -20.28 -12.69
N ASP A 11 4.61 -21.16 -12.01
CA ASP A 11 4.67 -21.22 -10.57
C ASP A 11 6.04 -20.72 -10.10
N GLU A 12 6.09 -19.55 -9.50
CA GLU A 12 7.29 -18.85 -9.01
C GLU A 12 8.50 -18.87 -9.98
N PRO A 13 8.33 -18.53 -11.26
CA PRO A 13 9.36 -18.79 -12.27
C PRO A 13 10.65 -18.00 -12.11
N LEU A 14 10.64 -16.92 -11.30
CA LEU A 14 11.79 -16.03 -11.10
C LEU A 14 12.40 -16.13 -9.70
N SER A 15 11.88 -17.00 -8.82
CA SER A 15 12.28 -17.10 -7.40
C SER A 15 13.78 -17.40 -7.21
N ASN A 16 14.38 -18.17 -8.09
CA ASN A 16 15.78 -18.62 -8.00
C ASN A 16 16.77 -17.71 -8.75
N LEU A 17 16.33 -16.55 -9.24
CA LEU A 17 17.19 -15.62 -9.99
C LEU A 17 17.72 -14.50 -9.10
N ASP A 18 18.93 -14.03 -9.42
CA ASP A 18 19.46 -12.80 -8.84
C ASP A 18 18.65 -11.58 -9.24
N ALA A 19 18.81 -10.47 -8.50
CA ALA A 19 18.00 -9.26 -8.68
C ALA A 19 18.09 -8.67 -10.10
N LYS A 20 19.28 -8.66 -10.71
CA LYS A 20 19.50 -8.12 -12.06
C LYS A 20 18.80 -8.97 -13.12
N LEU A 21 18.98 -10.28 -13.05
CA LEU A 21 18.37 -11.21 -13.97
C LEU A 21 16.85 -11.25 -13.82
N ARG A 22 16.34 -11.12 -12.58
CA ARG A 22 14.90 -11.03 -12.31
C ARG A 22 14.27 -9.83 -13.02
N VAL A 23 14.91 -8.64 -12.96
CA VAL A 23 14.44 -7.43 -13.69
C VAL A 23 14.39 -7.71 -15.20
N GLN A 24 15.45 -8.28 -15.77
CA GLN A 24 15.51 -8.60 -17.21
C GLN A 24 14.40 -9.59 -17.61
N MET A 25 14.21 -10.64 -16.82
CA MET A 25 13.22 -11.67 -17.12
C MET A 25 11.78 -11.15 -17.00
N ARG A 26 11.47 -10.23 -16.07
CA ARG A 26 10.16 -9.57 -16.04
C ARG A 26 9.86 -8.86 -17.36
N VAL A 27 10.83 -8.10 -17.87
CA VAL A 27 10.68 -7.43 -19.16
C VAL A 27 10.42 -8.43 -20.30
N GLU A 28 11.17 -9.53 -20.34
CA GLU A 28 11.00 -10.56 -21.39
C GLU A 28 9.66 -11.30 -21.28
N ILE A 29 9.17 -11.59 -20.07
CA ILE A 29 7.83 -12.17 -19.84
C ILE A 29 6.75 -11.19 -20.29
N SER A 30 6.87 -9.91 -19.99
CA SER A 30 5.92 -8.89 -20.44
C SER A 30 5.86 -8.81 -21.97
N LYS A 31 7.01 -8.76 -22.65
CA LYS A 31 7.10 -8.80 -24.13
C LYS A 31 6.49 -10.08 -24.70
N LEU A 32 6.76 -11.23 -24.06
CA LEU A 32 6.22 -12.52 -24.47
C LEU A 32 4.69 -12.53 -24.39
N HIS A 33 4.11 -12.03 -23.27
CA HIS A 33 2.66 -11.92 -23.11
C HIS A 33 2.04 -11.02 -24.19
N GLN A 34 2.62 -9.83 -24.45
CA GLN A 34 2.18 -8.93 -25.50
C GLN A 34 2.19 -9.57 -26.91
N ARG A 35 3.21 -10.38 -27.20
CA ARG A 35 3.36 -11.06 -28.49
C ARG A 35 2.41 -12.24 -28.66
N LEU A 36 2.22 -13.04 -27.61
CA LEU A 36 1.45 -14.28 -27.69
C LEU A 36 -0.04 -14.06 -27.52
N GLN A 37 -0.47 -13.01 -26.82
CA GLN A 37 -1.87 -12.70 -26.52
C GLN A 37 -2.63 -13.88 -25.89
N THR A 38 -1.91 -14.74 -25.15
CA THR A 38 -2.47 -15.93 -24.49
C THR A 38 -2.67 -15.65 -23.00
N THR A 39 -3.57 -16.38 -22.37
CA THR A 39 -3.74 -16.32 -20.92
C THR A 39 -2.54 -16.90 -20.21
N ILE A 40 -1.96 -16.14 -19.28
CA ILE A 40 -0.88 -16.59 -18.40
C ILE A 40 -1.41 -16.54 -16.96
N ILE A 41 -1.35 -17.68 -16.27
CA ILE A 41 -1.57 -17.75 -14.81
C ILE A 41 -0.18 -17.78 -14.18
N TYR A 42 0.15 -16.73 -13.45
CA TYR A 42 1.46 -16.50 -12.86
C TYR A 42 1.34 -16.47 -11.34
N VAL A 43 1.96 -17.42 -10.66
CA VAL A 43 2.00 -17.49 -9.20
C VAL A 43 3.32 -16.88 -8.73
N THR A 44 3.27 -15.99 -7.77
CA THR A 44 4.45 -15.37 -7.15
C THR A 44 4.14 -14.86 -5.74
N HIS A 45 5.13 -14.82 -4.89
CA HIS A 45 5.11 -14.09 -3.62
C HIS A 45 5.77 -12.70 -3.71
N ASP A 46 6.37 -12.36 -4.87
CA ASP A 46 6.98 -11.05 -5.10
C ASP A 46 5.92 -10.07 -5.61
N GLN A 47 5.64 -9.04 -4.81
CA GLN A 47 4.66 -8.00 -5.16
C GLN A 47 5.06 -7.22 -6.41
N THR A 48 6.36 -6.98 -6.61
CA THR A 48 6.85 -6.24 -7.78
C THR A 48 6.55 -7.03 -9.06
N GLU A 49 6.72 -8.35 -9.04
CA GLU A 49 6.34 -9.21 -10.16
C GLU A 49 4.83 -9.13 -10.42
N ALA A 50 4.01 -9.32 -9.39
CA ALA A 50 2.56 -9.28 -9.52
C ALA A 50 2.07 -7.93 -10.06
N MET A 51 2.56 -6.82 -9.49
CA MET A 51 2.15 -5.46 -9.85
C MET A 51 2.63 -5.02 -11.25
N THR A 52 3.75 -5.56 -11.73
CA THR A 52 4.32 -5.19 -13.04
C THR A 52 3.89 -6.09 -14.19
N LEU A 53 3.64 -7.37 -13.94
CA LEU A 53 3.27 -8.35 -14.96
C LEU A 53 1.77 -8.58 -15.05
N GLY A 54 1.06 -8.49 -13.92
CA GLY A 54 -0.36 -8.80 -13.84
C GLY A 54 -1.23 -7.72 -14.49
N THR A 55 -2.15 -8.14 -15.37
CA THR A 55 -3.28 -7.30 -15.81
C THR A 55 -4.42 -7.38 -14.79
N ARG A 56 -4.50 -8.48 -14.07
CA ARG A 56 -5.40 -8.76 -12.96
C ARG A 56 -4.68 -9.61 -11.93
N ILE A 57 -4.79 -9.25 -10.67
CA ILE A 57 -4.14 -9.93 -9.55
C ILE A 57 -5.22 -10.53 -8.65
N VAL A 58 -4.97 -11.75 -8.18
CA VAL A 58 -5.74 -12.43 -7.14
C VAL A 58 -4.89 -12.44 -5.88
N VAL A 59 -5.35 -11.73 -4.83
CA VAL A 59 -4.72 -11.77 -3.51
C VAL A 59 -5.34 -12.90 -2.70
N LEU A 60 -4.50 -13.82 -2.24
CA LEU A 60 -4.89 -14.99 -1.46
C LEU A 60 -4.33 -14.90 -0.03
N LYS A 61 -5.15 -15.31 0.94
CA LYS A 61 -4.72 -15.54 2.32
C LYS A 61 -5.39 -16.81 2.83
N ASP A 62 -4.61 -17.76 3.32
CA ASP A 62 -5.09 -19.02 3.89
C ASP A 62 -6.05 -19.78 2.95
N GLY A 63 -5.75 -19.76 1.64
CA GLY A 63 -6.58 -20.40 0.60
C GLY A 63 -7.85 -19.63 0.23
N ILE A 64 -8.10 -18.46 0.84
CA ILE A 64 -9.29 -17.63 0.60
C ILE A 64 -8.91 -16.42 -0.24
N ILE A 65 -9.69 -16.14 -1.29
CA ILE A 65 -9.53 -14.94 -2.11
C ILE A 65 -9.94 -13.71 -1.29
N GLN A 66 -9.00 -12.78 -1.13
CA GLN A 66 -9.22 -11.52 -0.42
C GLN A 66 -9.71 -10.41 -1.36
N GLN A 67 -9.11 -10.34 -2.54
CA GLN A 67 -9.51 -9.39 -3.59
C GLN A 67 -9.02 -9.88 -4.95
N VAL A 68 -9.79 -9.58 -6.00
CA VAL A 68 -9.40 -9.79 -7.40
C VAL A 68 -9.60 -8.49 -8.14
N ASP A 69 -8.53 -7.86 -8.60
CA ASP A 69 -8.61 -6.56 -9.27
C ASP A 69 -7.38 -6.27 -10.13
N THR A 70 -7.37 -5.11 -10.77
CA THR A 70 -6.18 -4.56 -11.41
C THR A 70 -5.14 -4.17 -10.37
N PRO A 71 -3.83 -4.15 -10.71
CA PRO A 71 -2.79 -3.68 -9.80
C PRO A 71 -3.12 -2.32 -9.16
N GLN A 72 -3.57 -1.37 -9.97
CA GLN A 72 -3.88 -0.01 -9.52
C GLN A 72 -5.04 0.02 -8.49
N ASN A 73 -6.09 -0.78 -8.70
CA ASN A 73 -7.21 -0.84 -7.78
C ASN A 73 -6.84 -1.51 -6.47
N LEU A 74 -6.05 -2.59 -6.50
CA LEU A 74 -5.53 -3.24 -5.28
C LEU A 74 -4.74 -2.27 -4.40
N TYR A 75 -3.99 -1.39 -5.03
CA TYR A 75 -3.19 -0.39 -4.34
C TYR A 75 -4.03 0.77 -3.79
N ASN A 76 -4.94 1.34 -4.61
CA ASN A 76 -5.70 2.54 -4.27
C ASN A 76 -6.95 2.26 -3.45
N THR A 77 -7.61 1.12 -3.69
CA THR A 77 -8.91 0.76 -3.10
C THR A 77 -8.92 -0.67 -2.58
N PRO A 78 -8.07 -0.99 -1.58
CA PRO A 78 -8.04 -2.33 -0.99
C PRO A 78 -9.37 -2.63 -0.29
N ASN A 79 -9.89 -3.84 -0.46
CA ASN A 79 -11.17 -4.27 0.10
C ASN A 79 -11.14 -4.51 1.60
N ASN A 80 -9.97 -4.76 2.17
CA ASN A 80 -9.82 -5.02 3.59
C ASN A 80 -8.40 -4.66 4.08
N ILE A 81 -8.22 -4.67 5.40
CA ILE A 81 -6.97 -4.32 6.08
C ILE A 81 -5.81 -5.22 5.64
N PHE A 82 -6.09 -6.51 5.38
CA PHE A 82 -5.05 -7.44 4.93
C PHE A 82 -4.49 -7.01 3.56
N VAL A 83 -5.36 -6.75 2.58
CA VAL A 83 -4.92 -6.30 1.25
C VAL A 83 -4.22 -4.96 1.35
N ALA A 84 -4.73 -4.01 2.16
CA ALA A 84 -4.12 -2.70 2.39
C ALA A 84 -2.68 -2.80 2.91
N GLY A 85 -2.46 -3.64 3.91
CA GLY A 85 -1.13 -3.86 4.49
C GLY A 85 -0.23 -4.77 3.66
N PHE A 86 -0.82 -5.69 2.86
CA PHE A 86 -0.05 -6.62 2.05
C PHE A 86 0.48 -5.97 0.76
N ILE A 87 -0.29 -5.08 0.13
CA ILE A 87 0.08 -4.44 -1.15
C ILE A 87 0.81 -3.11 -0.90
N GLY A 88 2.06 -3.02 -1.38
CA GLY A 88 2.94 -1.85 -1.30
C GLY A 88 4.29 -2.18 -0.68
N SER A 89 5.32 -1.43 -1.10
CA SER A 89 6.69 -1.53 -0.56
C SER A 89 7.29 -0.13 -0.45
N PRO A 90 7.46 0.38 0.78
CA PRO A 90 7.08 -0.22 2.06
C PRO A 90 5.57 -0.44 2.22
N GLN A 91 5.17 -1.25 3.20
CA GLN A 91 3.76 -1.53 3.50
C GLN A 91 3.05 -0.28 4.04
N MET A 92 1.70 -0.25 3.91
CA MET A 92 0.87 0.80 4.50
C MET A 92 1.04 0.83 6.02
N ASN A 93 1.21 2.01 6.59
CA ASN A 93 1.13 2.22 8.03
C ASN A 93 -0.32 2.02 8.47
N LEU A 94 -0.56 1.11 9.39
CA LEU A 94 -1.88 0.82 9.95
C LEU A 94 -1.86 1.17 11.44
N ILE A 95 -2.63 2.18 11.85
CA ILE A 95 -2.58 2.75 13.19
C ILE A 95 -4.01 2.83 13.71
N ASP A 96 -4.24 2.39 14.94
CA ASP A 96 -5.52 2.57 15.61
C ASP A 96 -5.72 4.06 15.95
N ALA A 97 -6.94 4.56 15.74
CA ALA A 97 -7.29 5.94 16.06
C ALA A 97 -8.71 6.02 16.61
N GLU A 98 -8.89 6.83 17.64
CA GLU A 98 -10.21 7.20 18.15
C GLU A 98 -10.81 8.32 17.28
N VAL A 99 -12.05 8.14 16.85
CA VAL A 99 -12.78 9.14 16.05
C VAL A 99 -13.49 10.12 16.98
N LYS A 100 -13.10 11.38 16.99
CA LYS A 100 -13.74 12.45 17.80
C LYS A 100 -14.45 13.45 16.90
N ALA A 101 -15.59 13.95 17.38
CA ALA A 101 -16.30 15.02 16.70
C ALA A 101 -15.52 16.35 16.83
N ASN A 102 -15.39 17.08 15.72
CA ASN A 102 -14.80 18.41 15.65
C ASN A 102 -15.66 19.31 14.75
N GLY A 103 -16.75 19.85 15.33
CA GLY A 103 -17.74 20.63 14.56
C GLY A 103 -18.38 19.83 13.43
N SER A 104 -18.16 20.24 12.18
CA SER A 104 -18.62 19.53 10.97
C SER A 104 -17.61 18.49 10.44
N GLN A 105 -16.45 18.39 11.08
CA GLN A 105 -15.38 17.47 10.74
C GLN A 105 -15.18 16.44 11.86
N VAL A 106 -14.26 15.52 11.67
CA VAL A 106 -13.80 14.59 12.69
C VAL A 106 -12.29 14.64 12.84
N ASP A 107 -11.85 14.46 14.05
CA ASP A 107 -10.46 14.25 14.41
C ASP A 107 -10.20 12.76 14.59
N LEU A 108 -9.09 12.31 14.05
CA LEU A 108 -8.52 11.01 14.31
C LEU A 108 -7.41 11.17 15.35
N VAL A 109 -7.67 10.72 16.56
CA VAL A 109 -6.70 10.75 17.65
C VAL A 109 -5.90 9.46 17.61
N LEU A 110 -4.66 9.53 17.14
CA LEU A 110 -3.75 8.40 17.00
C LEU A 110 -2.94 8.17 18.28
N SER A 111 -2.63 9.24 19.00
CA SER A 111 -1.98 9.18 20.31
C SER A 111 -2.28 10.47 21.10
N ASP A 112 -1.76 10.57 22.33
CA ASP A 112 -1.89 11.78 23.15
C ASP A 112 -1.30 13.05 22.49
N THR A 113 -0.36 12.86 21.54
CA THR A 113 0.38 13.94 20.88
C THR A 113 0.08 14.04 19.37
N VAL A 114 -0.62 13.08 18.79
CA VAL A 114 -0.88 13.03 17.35
C VAL A 114 -2.37 12.96 17.08
N THR A 115 -2.89 14.03 16.52
CA THR A 115 -4.27 14.15 16.07
C THR A 115 -4.28 14.68 14.64
N ILE A 116 -5.10 14.11 13.78
CA ILE A 116 -5.27 14.49 12.38
C ILE A 116 -6.72 14.86 12.15
N THR A 117 -6.98 16.09 11.70
CA THR A 117 -8.32 16.50 11.29
C THR A 117 -8.59 16.08 9.85
N LEU A 118 -9.65 15.32 9.64
CA LEU A 118 -10.01 14.85 8.30
C LEU A 118 -10.71 15.93 7.48
N PRO A 119 -10.48 15.99 6.16
CA PRO A 119 -11.26 16.81 5.25
C PRO A 119 -12.76 16.49 5.33
N ALA A 120 -13.62 17.48 5.06
CA ALA A 120 -15.07 17.38 5.22
C ALA A 120 -15.69 16.16 4.52
N GLU A 121 -15.21 15.81 3.31
CA GLU A 121 -15.71 14.67 2.56
C GLU A 121 -15.45 13.32 3.26
N LYS A 122 -14.25 13.13 3.82
CA LYS A 122 -13.90 11.93 4.59
C LYS A 122 -14.61 11.93 5.94
N SER A 123 -14.69 13.08 6.61
CA SER A 123 -15.41 13.27 7.87
C SER A 123 -16.86 12.84 7.76
N LYS A 124 -17.55 13.27 6.68
CA LYS A 124 -18.94 12.91 6.44
C LYS A 124 -19.16 11.38 6.42
N LYS A 125 -18.28 10.63 5.77
CA LYS A 125 -18.39 9.15 5.71
C LYS A 125 -18.34 8.53 7.10
N LEU A 126 -17.50 9.05 8.00
CA LEU A 126 -17.38 8.55 9.36
C LEU A 126 -18.57 8.96 10.25
N ILE A 127 -19.09 10.18 10.07
CA ILE A 127 -20.27 10.66 10.78
C ILE A 127 -21.52 9.87 10.37
N ASP A 128 -21.76 9.76 9.06
CA ASP A 128 -22.91 9.02 8.50
C ASP A 128 -22.86 7.52 8.86
N GLY A 129 -21.65 6.95 9.00
CA GLY A 129 -21.41 5.58 9.44
C GLY A 129 -21.46 5.36 10.96
N ASN A 130 -21.76 6.40 11.76
CA ASN A 130 -21.77 6.32 13.23
C ASN A 130 -20.43 5.82 13.82
N TYR A 131 -19.31 6.31 13.31
CA TYR A 131 -17.98 5.97 13.82
C TYR A 131 -17.48 6.92 14.91
N VAL A 132 -18.13 8.05 15.16
CA VAL A 132 -17.76 8.98 16.23
C VAL A 132 -17.81 8.27 17.59
N GLY A 133 -16.75 8.39 18.37
CA GLY A 133 -16.56 7.71 19.65
C GLY A 133 -16.09 6.25 19.52
N LYS A 134 -15.77 5.78 18.31
CA LYS A 134 -15.24 4.42 18.08
C LYS A 134 -13.78 4.46 17.68
N THR A 135 -13.08 3.36 17.89
CA THR A 135 -11.74 3.14 17.33
C THR A 135 -11.85 2.61 15.91
N VAL A 136 -11.05 3.15 15.01
CA VAL A 136 -10.88 2.73 13.62
C VAL A 136 -9.42 2.50 13.31
N VAL A 137 -9.13 1.71 12.29
CA VAL A 137 -7.77 1.58 11.76
C VAL A 137 -7.55 2.61 10.66
N VAL A 138 -6.56 3.47 10.85
CA VAL A 138 -6.13 4.46 9.86
C VAL A 138 -4.99 3.88 9.04
N GLY A 139 -5.17 3.81 7.72
CA GLY A 139 -4.13 3.42 6.78
C GLY A 139 -3.50 4.64 6.11
N ILE A 140 -2.17 4.77 6.21
CA ILE A 140 -1.41 5.85 5.55
C ILE A 140 -0.27 5.23 4.76
N ARG A 141 -0.22 5.48 3.46
CA ARG A 141 0.90 5.01 2.62
C ARG A 141 2.19 5.74 2.99
N PRO A 142 3.34 5.07 3.00
CA PRO A 142 4.63 5.71 3.32
C PRO A 142 4.95 6.92 2.45
N GLU A 143 4.60 6.89 1.18
CA GLU A 143 4.80 7.98 0.23
C GLU A 143 3.83 9.16 0.40
N ASP A 144 2.74 8.99 1.18
CA ASP A 144 1.81 10.07 1.51
C ASP A 144 2.25 10.86 2.74
N VAL A 145 3.25 10.38 3.48
CA VAL A 145 3.89 11.11 4.58
C VAL A 145 5.05 11.91 4.02
N LYS A 146 4.99 13.25 4.16
CA LYS A 146 5.95 14.18 3.59
C LYS A 146 6.61 15.02 4.68
N ASP A 147 7.90 15.32 4.50
CA ASP A 147 8.69 16.24 5.34
C ASP A 147 8.95 17.59 4.66
N ASP A 148 8.43 17.79 3.46
CA ASP A 148 8.57 19.04 2.70
C ASP A 148 7.83 20.20 3.36
N ALA A 149 8.54 21.32 3.60
CA ALA A 149 8.03 22.47 4.32
C ALA A 149 6.83 23.13 3.61
N GLU A 150 6.80 23.17 2.28
CA GLU A 150 5.70 23.76 1.52
C GLU A 150 4.45 22.87 1.59
N PHE A 151 4.64 21.55 1.50
CA PHE A 151 3.54 20.59 1.68
C PHE A 151 2.96 20.66 3.09
N ILE A 152 3.80 20.72 4.13
CA ILE A 152 3.38 20.85 5.55
C ILE A 152 2.60 22.15 5.76
N ALA A 153 3.04 23.26 5.18
CA ALA A 153 2.35 24.54 5.31
C ALA A 153 0.94 24.53 4.70
N LYS A 154 0.76 23.81 3.59
CA LYS A 154 -0.54 23.63 2.91
C LYS A 154 -1.50 22.66 3.63
N ASN A 155 -0.97 21.77 4.48
CA ASN A 155 -1.72 20.71 5.16
C ASN A 155 -1.58 20.83 6.69
N ALA A 156 -1.75 22.02 7.23
CA ALA A 156 -1.51 22.33 8.64
C ALA A 156 -2.36 21.48 9.61
N ASP A 157 -3.57 21.09 9.20
CA ASP A 157 -4.52 20.30 10.00
C ASP A 157 -4.18 18.80 10.05
N SER A 158 -3.23 18.36 9.22
CA SER A 158 -2.81 16.95 9.09
C SER A 158 -1.32 16.78 9.40
N LYS A 159 -0.70 17.73 10.08
CA LYS A 159 0.71 17.66 10.46
C LYS A 159 0.89 17.07 11.87
N PHE A 160 1.99 16.38 12.05
CA PHE A 160 2.45 15.91 13.35
C PHE A 160 3.97 16.00 13.46
N THR A 161 4.50 15.88 14.67
CA THR A 161 5.94 15.76 14.90
C THR A 161 6.25 14.37 15.44
N ALA A 162 7.24 13.71 14.84
CA ALA A 162 7.71 12.42 15.31
C ALA A 162 9.24 12.41 15.37
N THR A 163 9.79 11.52 16.22
CA THR A 163 11.24 11.29 16.28
C THR A 163 11.58 10.14 15.36
N VAL A 164 12.45 10.40 14.38
CA VAL A 164 12.99 9.35 13.51
C VAL A 164 13.91 8.44 14.34
N LYS A 165 13.62 7.17 14.36
CA LYS A 165 14.39 6.14 15.06
C LYS A 165 15.51 5.58 14.19
N VAL A 166 15.17 5.31 12.93
CA VAL A 166 16.09 4.76 11.92
C VAL A 166 15.79 5.41 10.58
N TYR A 167 16.79 5.62 9.77
CA TYR A 167 16.64 5.99 8.38
C TYR A 167 17.41 5.02 7.47
N GLU A 168 16.84 4.71 6.33
CA GLU A 168 17.44 3.83 5.32
C GLU A 168 17.63 4.63 4.03
N LEU A 169 18.88 4.77 3.59
CA LEU A 169 19.23 5.43 2.33
C LEU A 169 19.22 4.39 1.21
N LEU A 170 18.23 4.48 0.35
CA LEU A 170 18.05 3.56 -0.79
C LEU A 170 18.42 4.21 -2.14
N GLY A 171 19.38 5.09 -2.12
CA GLY A 171 19.82 5.85 -3.29
C GLY A 171 19.04 7.15 -3.47
N ALA A 172 18.04 7.16 -4.36
CA ALA A 172 17.20 8.33 -4.60
C ALA A 172 16.02 8.45 -3.63
N GLU A 173 15.80 7.46 -2.79
CA GLU A 173 14.69 7.38 -1.85
C GLU A 173 15.23 7.16 -0.44
N VAL A 174 14.54 7.70 0.55
CA VAL A 174 14.85 7.51 1.97
C VAL A 174 13.62 6.99 2.69
N ASN A 175 13.76 5.88 3.41
CA ASN A 175 12.73 5.43 4.35
C ASN A 175 13.07 5.96 5.74
N LEU A 176 12.16 6.72 6.33
CA LEU A 176 12.24 7.20 7.70
C LEU A 176 11.33 6.33 8.57
N HIS A 177 11.91 5.64 9.56
CA HIS A 177 11.16 4.85 10.53
C HIS A 177 10.93 5.67 11.80
N TYR A 178 9.67 5.79 12.21
CA TYR A 178 9.24 6.55 13.39
C TYR A 178 8.10 5.80 14.10
N GLU A 179 7.70 6.27 15.27
CA GLU A 179 6.65 5.64 16.08
C GLU A 179 5.49 6.60 16.35
N ILE A 180 4.26 6.08 16.21
CA ILE A 180 3.03 6.71 16.69
C ILE A 180 2.28 5.67 17.53
N ALA A 181 1.94 5.99 18.77
CA ALA A 181 1.19 5.10 19.68
C ALA A 181 1.76 3.66 19.71
N ASP A 182 3.07 3.53 19.91
CA ASP A 182 3.81 2.26 19.91
C ASP A 182 3.76 1.47 18.58
N THR A 183 3.20 2.05 17.55
CA THR A 183 3.20 1.46 16.20
C THR A 183 4.38 2.02 15.40
N THR A 184 5.23 1.12 14.89
CA THR A 184 6.29 1.51 13.97
C THR A 184 5.70 1.88 12.62
N CYS A 185 6.00 3.10 12.18
CA CYS A 185 5.56 3.67 10.92
C CYS A 185 6.73 3.98 10.01
N THR A 186 6.48 4.03 8.72
CA THR A 186 7.47 4.39 7.71
C THR A 186 6.98 5.57 6.88
N ALA A 187 7.85 6.56 6.64
CA ALA A 187 7.66 7.58 5.62
C ALA A 187 8.67 7.33 4.49
N LYS A 188 8.24 7.54 3.26
CA LYS A 188 9.09 7.46 2.07
C LYS A 188 9.25 8.87 1.50
N VAL A 189 10.46 9.46 1.65
CA VAL A 189 10.81 10.83 1.29
C VAL A 189 11.95 10.91 0.28
#